data_fa3a18684237e0f551f741036cc402b5
#
_entry.id   fa3a18684237e0f551f741036cc402b5
#
_cell.length_a   1.000
_cell.length_b   1.000
_cell.length_c   1.000
_cell.angle_alpha   90.00
_cell.angle_beta   90.00
_cell.angle_gamma   90.00
#
_symmetry.space_group_name_H-M   'P 1'
#
loop_
_entity.id
_entity.type
_entity.pdbx_description
1 polymer ?
#
loop_
_entity_poly.entity_id
_entity_poly.type
_entity_poly.pdbx_seq_one_letter_code
_entity_poly.pdbx_strand_id
1 'polypeptide(L)'
;MLTDKRVKAFVPAADADAAKKFYGETLGFKLLSEDDYGIEFEMNHASLRVSLVAADHLQPQRHTILGWSVPDIQETQNFLKGRGIVFEKYDFLEQDENNIWTAPGGTQVAWFEDPSGNLLSIDHQA
;
A
#
# COMPACT_ATOMS: atom_id res chain seq x y z
N MET A 1 -3.95 -26.28 -7.34
CA MET A 1 -2.61 -26.09 -6.77
C MET A 1 -2.48 -24.76 -6.06
N LEU A 2 -2.41 -23.64 -6.81
CA LEU A 2 -2.33 -22.33 -6.15
C LEU A 2 -3.69 -21.70 -5.87
N THR A 3 -4.73 -22.16 -6.51
CA THR A 3 -6.08 -21.56 -6.42
C THR A 3 -6.70 -21.64 -5.01
N ASP A 4 -6.22 -22.55 -4.18
CA ASP A 4 -6.70 -22.73 -2.81
C ASP A 4 -5.62 -22.39 -1.76
N LYS A 5 -4.56 -21.74 -2.21
CA LYS A 5 -3.45 -21.38 -1.32
C LYS A 5 -3.55 -19.90 -0.91
N ARG A 6 -2.99 -19.61 0.27
CA ARG A 6 -2.95 -18.24 0.80
C ARG A 6 -2.03 -17.37 -0.06
N VAL A 7 -2.52 -16.22 -0.48
CA VAL A 7 -1.71 -15.25 -1.21
C VAL A 7 -0.69 -14.62 -0.25
N LYS A 8 0.54 -14.50 -0.72
CA LYS A 8 1.59 -13.75 -0.02
C LYS A 8 2.07 -12.64 -0.94
N ALA A 9 1.82 -11.40 -0.52
CA ALA A 9 2.31 -10.22 -1.23
C ALA A 9 3.65 -9.80 -0.65
N PHE A 10 4.49 -9.15 -1.46
CA PHE A 10 5.82 -8.73 -1.06
C PHE A 10 6.05 -7.27 -1.39
N VAL A 11 6.66 -6.53 -0.45
CA VAL A 11 7.17 -5.17 -0.69
C VAL A 11 8.59 -5.08 -0.16
N PRO A 12 9.50 -4.40 -0.86
CA PRO A 12 10.86 -4.22 -0.34
C PRO A 12 10.93 -3.01 0.59
N ALA A 13 11.81 -3.07 1.58
CA ALA A 13 12.09 -1.94 2.46
C ALA A 13 13.54 -2.00 2.92
N ALA A 14 14.13 -0.84 3.16
CA ALA A 14 15.48 -0.74 3.71
C ALA A 14 15.47 -0.46 5.21
N ASP A 15 14.41 0.18 5.72
CA ASP A 15 14.27 0.57 7.12
C ASP A 15 13.17 -0.27 7.77
N ALA A 16 13.59 -1.25 8.58
CA ALA A 16 12.66 -2.17 9.24
C ALA A 16 11.71 -1.46 10.20
N ASP A 17 12.22 -0.51 10.99
CA ASP A 17 11.41 0.19 11.98
C ASP A 17 10.36 1.07 11.32
N ALA A 18 10.72 1.79 10.26
CA ALA A 18 9.78 2.62 9.51
C ALA A 18 8.70 1.75 8.84
N ALA A 19 9.08 0.62 8.25
CA ALA A 19 8.12 -0.30 7.63
C ALA A 19 7.17 -0.89 8.67
N LYS A 20 7.70 -1.30 9.81
CA LYS A 20 6.90 -1.88 10.89
C LYS A 20 5.88 -0.88 11.41
N LYS A 21 6.29 0.38 11.60
CA LYS A 21 5.38 1.44 12.02
C LYS A 21 4.30 1.72 10.97
N PHE A 22 4.69 1.80 9.71
CA PHE A 22 3.75 2.12 8.64
C PHE A 22 2.70 1.04 8.46
N TYR A 23 3.11 -0.21 8.23
CA TYR A 23 2.17 -1.30 7.97
C TYR A 23 1.43 -1.75 9.23
N GLY A 24 2.10 -1.75 10.39
CA GLY A 24 1.51 -2.20 11.64
C GLY A 24 0.67 -1.16 12.35
N GLU A 25 1.14 0.09 12.41
CA GLU A 25 0.44 1.15 13.16
C GLU A 25 -0.40 2.03 12.24
N THR A 26 0.19 2.57 11.18
CA THR A 26 -0.52 3.50 10.28
C THR A 26 -1.62 2.78 9.50
N LEU A 27 -1.31 1.65 8.87
CA LEU A 27 -2.30 0.87 8.14
C LEU A 27 -3.06 -0.12 9.03
N GLY A 28 -2.50 -0.49 10.18
CA GLY A 28 -3.20 -1.28 11.18
C GLY A 28 -3.16 -2.78 10.98
N PHE A 29 -2.23 -3.32 10.17
CA PHE A 29 -2.11 -4.76 9.98
C PHE A 29 -1.45 -5.44 11.17
N LYS A 30 -1.87 -6.65 11.47
CA LYS A 30 -1.35 -7.42 12.60
C LYS A 30 0.03 -7.98 12.26
N LEU A 31 1.02 -7.70 13.10
CA LEU A 31 2.35 -8.28 12.98
C LEU A 31 2.29 -9.78 13.30
N LEU A 32 2.76 -10.62 12.38
CA LEU A 32 2.82 -12.06 12.56
C LEU A 32 4.20 -12.53 13.00
N SER A 33 5.26 -12.03 12.36
CA SER A 33 6.62 -12.43 12.65
C SER A 33 7.61 -11.44 12.06
N GLU A 34 8.84 -11.47 12.57
CA GLU A 34 9.95 -10.72 11.99
C GLU A 34 11.25 -11.46 12.22
N ASP A 35 12.17 -11.28 11.27
CA ASP A 35 13.53 -11.80 11.35
C ASP A 35 14.48 -10.81 10.66
N ASP A 36 15.74 -11.20 10.46
CA ASP A 36 16.73 -10.32 9.84
C ASP A 36 16.45 -10.05 8.36
N TYR A 37 15.54 -10.81 7.73
CA TYR A 37 15.27 -10.73 6.30
C TYR A 37 13.92 -10.11 5.97
N GLY A 38 13.03 -10.00 6.94
CA GLY A 38 11.71 -9.46 6.66
C GLY A 38 10.78 -9.41 7.84
N ILE A 39 9.64 -8.76 7.58
CA ILE A 39 8.56 -8.58 8.55
C ILE A 39 7.29 -9.08 7.88
N GLU A 40 6.51 -9.90 8.57
CA GLU A 40 5.29 -10.44 7.99
C GLU A 40 4.07 -9.95 8.74
N PHE A 41 3.07 -9.51 7.98
CA PHE A 41 1.80 -8.98 8.49
C PHE A 41 0.63 -9.80 7.97
N GLU A 42 -0.44 -9.87 8.76
CA GLU A 42 -1.72 -10.45 8.36
C GLU A 42 -2.54 -9.42 7.60
N MET A 43 -3.00 -9.78 6.40
CA MET A 43 -3.99 -9.01 5.66
C MET A 43 -5.25 -9.85 5.51
N ASN A 44 -6.29 -9.30 4.88
CA ASN A 44 -7.54 -10.02 4.69
C ASN A 44 -7.30 -11.23 3.76
N HIS A 45 -7.30 -12.43 4.33
CA HIS A 45 -7.06 -13.70 3.63
C HIS A 45 -5.74 -13.76 2.86
N ALA A 46 -4.75 -13.00 3.31
CA ALA A 46 -3.43 -12.91 2.67
C ALA A 46 -2.38 -12.51 3.70
N SER A 47 -1.12 -12.73 3.37
CA SER A 47 0.01 -12.22 4.15
C SER A 47 0.75 -11.17 3.34
N LEU A 48 1.29 -10.19 4.03
CA LEU A 48 2.23 -9.23 3.44
C LEU A 48 3.60 -9.47 4.04
N ARG A 49 4.56 -9.77 3.20
CA ARG A 49 5.96 -9.84 3.65
C ARG A 49 6.70 -8.60 3.20
N VAL A 50 7.21 -7.85 4.16
CA VAL A 50 8.12 -6.74 3.89
C VAL A 50 9.52 -7.35 3.85
N SER A 51 10.10 -7.42 2.66
CA SER A 51 11.44 -7.96 2.46
C SER A 51 12.48 -6.90 2.73
N LEU A 52 13.39 -7.15 3.68
CA LEU A 52 14.44 -6.18 4.02
C LEU A 52 15.57 -6.31 3.02
N VAL A 53 15.92 -5.20 2.39
CA VAL A 53 16.98 -5.12 1.38
C VAL A 53 17.95 -4.01 1.75
N ALA A 54 19.17 -4.07 1.24
CA ALA A 54 20.13 -2.98 1.43
C ALA A 54 19.62 -1.71 0.74
N ALA A 55 19.87 -0.55 1.35
CA ALA A 55 19.34 0.72 0.85
C ALA A 55 19.76 1.01 -0.59
N ASP A 56 20.97 0.61 -1.00
CA ASP A 56 21.47 0.79 -2.37
C ASP A 56 20.84 -0.18 -3.36
N HIS A 57 20.12 -1.20 -2.91
CA HIS A 57 19.39 -2.13 -3.76
C HIS A 57 17.91 -1.81 -3.84
N LEU A 58 17.43 -0.85 -3.05
CA LEU A 58 16.03 -0.47 -3.04
C LEU A 58 15.74 0.44 -4.25
N GLN A 59 14.88 -0.03 -5.15
CA GLN A 59 14.49 0.70 -6.37
C GLN A 59 12.97 0.73 -6.48
N PRO A 60 12.30 1.67 -5.81
CA PRO A 60 10.84 1.77 -5.87
C PRO A 60 10.36 1.98 -7.31
N GLN A 61 9.29 1.29 -7.67
CA GLN A 61 8.71 1.39 -8.99
C GLN A 61 7.78 2.61 -9.07
N ARG A 62 7.57 3.11 -10.30
CA ARG A 62 6.68 4.24 -10.57
C ARG A 62 5.25 3.79 -10.87
N HIS A 63 4.94 2.53 -10.60
CA HIS A 63 3.60 1.99 -10.74
C HIS A 63 3.18 1.33 -9.43
N THR A 64 1.88 1.14 -9.25
CA THR A 64 1.34 0.50 -8.05
C THR A 64 1.84 -0.93 -7.93
N ILE A 65 2.37 -1.28 -6.76
CA ILE A 65 2.82 -2.64 -6.48
C ILE A 65 1.91 -3.35 -5.47
N LEU A 66 1.09 -2.62 -4.75
CA LEU A 66 0.17 -3.18 -3.75
C LEU A 66 -1.02 -2.24 -3.62
N GLY A 67 -2.21 -2.78 -3.64
CA GLY A 67 -3.42 -1.97 -3.53
C GLY A 67 -4.55 -2.71 -2.85
N TRP A 68 -5.54 -1.94 -2.42
CA TRP A 68 -6.74 -2.46 -1.77
C TRP A 68 -7.98 -1.90 -2.45
N SER A 69 -8.94 -2.78 -2.74
CA SER A 69 -10.26 -2.36 -3.19
C SER A 69 -11.13 -2.09 -1.98
N VAL A 70 -11.78 -0.95 -1.96
CA VAL A 70 -12.56 -0.50 -0.81
C VAL A 70 -13.99 -0.14 -1.23
N PRO A 71 -14.98 -0.29 -0.34
CA PRO A 71 -16.36 0.03 -0.67
C PRO A 71 -16.65 1.53 -0.76
N ASP A 72 -15.86 2.36 -0.08
CA ASP A 72 -16.02 3.82 -0.08
C ASP A 72 -14.64 4.46 -0.02
N ILE A 73 -14.19 4.96 -1.16
CA ILE A 73 -12.83 5.51 -1.28
C ILE A 73 -12.66 6.79 -0.46
N GLN A 74 -13.69 7.62 -0.36
CA GLN A 74 -13.60 8.87 0.39
C GLN A 74 -13.49 8.61 1.90
N GLU A 75 -14.25 7.65 2.40
CA GLU A 75 -14.18 7.26 3.80
C GLU A 75 -12.80 6.69 4.15
N THR A 76 -12.30 5.80 3.30
CA THR A 76 -10.96 5.22 3.49
C THR A 76 -9.88 6.29 3.41
N GLN A 77 -10.00 7.20 2.44
CA GLN A 77 -9.05 8.31 2.29
C GLN A 77 -9.03 9.20 3.52
N ASN A 78 -10.20 9.52 4.06
CA ASN A 78 -10.30 10.36 5.26
C ASN A 78 -9.65 9.68 6.47
N PHE A 79 -9.87 8.37 6.62
CA PHE A 79 -9.24 7.59 7.69
C PHE A 79 -7.72 7.62 7.57
N LEU A 80 -7.19 7.39 6.37
CA LEU A 80 -5.74 7.37 6.14
C LEU A 80 -5.11 8.74 6.30
N LYS A 81 -5.79 9.80 5.83
CA LYS A 81 -5.34 11.18 6.05
C LYS A 81 -5.23 11.51 7.53
N GLY A 82 -6.17 11.03 8.33
CA GLY A 82 -6.14 11.19 9.78
C GLY A 82 -4.94 10.53 10.44
N ARG A 83 -4.31 9.60 9.75
CA ARG A 83 -3.10 8.91 10.19
C ARG A 83 -1.82 9.44 9.53
N GLY A 84 -1.92 10.56 8.83
CA GLY A 84 -0.76 11.22 8.25
C GLY A 84 -0.44 10.82 6.81
N ILE A 85 -1.29 10.04 6.16
CA ILE A 85 -1.09 9.67 4.76
C ILE A 85 -1.38 10.87 3.87
N VAL A 86 -0.45 11.14 2.93
CA VAL A 86 -0.60 12.16 1.90
C VAL A 86 -0.83 11.46 0.57
N PHE A 87 -1.94 11.80 -0.10
CA PHE A 87 -2.25 11.21 -1.40
C PHE A 87 -1.55 11.96 -2.52
N GLU A 88 -1.02 11.21 -3.48
CA GLU A 88 -0.18 11.72 -4.55
C GLU A 88 -0.99 12.42 -5.63
N LYS A 89 -0.43 13.50 -6.19
CA LYS A 89 -0.97 14.20 -7.33
C LYS A 89 -0.06 14.01 -8.54
N TYR A 90 -0.65 13.72 -9.71
CA TYR A 90 0.08 13.52 -10.95
C TYR A 90 -0.39 14.51 -12.00
N ASP A 91 0.56 15.20 -12.66
CA ASP A 91 0.24 16.21 -13.67
C ASP A 91 -0.41 15.62 -14.92
N PHE A 92 -0.17 14.33 -15.18
CA PHE A 92 -0.71 13.65 -16.37
C PHE A 92 -2.10 13.04 -16.16
N LEU A 93 -2.67 13.18 -14.96
CA LEU A 93 -4.01 12.66 -14.64
C LEU A 93 -4.94 13.79 -14.21
N GLU A 94 -6.22 13.66 -14.58
CA GLU A 94 -7.26 14.53 -14.04
C GLU A 94 -7.74 13.96 -12.71
N GLN A 95 -7.31 14.59 -11.64
CA GLN A 95 -7.70 14.19 -10.28
C GLN A 95 -8.55 15.29 -9.66
N ASP A 96 -9.48 14.89 -8.80
CA ASP A 96 -10.33 15.87 -8.09
C ASP A 96 -9.52 16.55 -6.96
N GLU A 97 -10.20 17.37 -6.15
CA GLU A 97 -9.56 18.10 -5.05
C GLU A 97 -8.97 17.19 -3.97
N ASN A 98 -9.35 15.93 -3.96
CA ASN A 98 -8.83 14.91 -3.04
C ASN A 98 -7.81 13.99 -3.70
N ASN A 99 -7.36 14.35 -4.90
CA ASN A 99 -6.42 13.57 -5.69
C ASN A 99 -6.95 12.19 -6.08
N ILE A 100 -8.27 12.06 -6.23
CA ILE A 100 -8.92 10.85 -6.71
C ILE A 100 -9.08 10.96 -8.23
N TRP A 101 -8.59 9.96 -8.93
CA TRP A 101 -8.76 9.83 -10.38
C TRP A 101 -9.92 8.87 -10.66
N THR A 102 -10.80 9.27 -11.57
CA THR A 102 -11.88 8.39 -12.03
C THR A 102 -11.55 7.90 -13.43
N ALA A 103 -11.41 6.58 -13.57
CA ALA A 103 -11.12 5.95 -14.84
C ALA A 103 -12.33 6.01 -15.77
N PRO A 104 -12.15 5.84 -17.10
CA PRO A 104 -13.27 5.89 -18.06
C PRO A 104 -14.43 4.95 -17.71
N GLY A 105 -14.14 3.80 -17.09
CA GLY A 105 -15.18 2.85 -16.67
C GLY A 105 -15.83 3.17 -15.33
N GLY A 106 -15.42 4.24 -14.66
CA GLY A 106 -15.98 4.66 -13.37
C GLY A 106 -15.21 4.23 -12.14
N THR A 107 -14.19 3.37 -12.28
CA THR A 107 -13.34 2.98 -11.16
C THR A 107 -12.56 4.20 -10.64
N GLN A 108 -12.62 4.41 -9.34
CA GLN A 108 -11.91 5.52 -8.68
C GLN A 108 -10.63 4.98 -8.05
N VAL A 109 -9.53 5.73 -8.16
CA VAL A 109 -8.22 5.33 -7.63
C VAL A 109 -7.55 6.51 -6.96
N ALA A 110 -6.90 6.26 -5.84
CA ALA A 110 -6.03 7.23 -5.16
C ALA A 110 -4.73 6.54 -4.76
N TRP A 111 -3.60 7.24 -4.88
CA TRP A 111 -2.26 6.69 -4.67
C TRP A 111 -1.56 7.34 -3.50
N PHE A 112 -0.75 6.56 -2.80
CA PHE A 112 0.12 7.05 -1.73
C PHE A 112 1.38 6.18 -1.68
N GLU A 113 2.40 6.65 -0.97
CA GLU A 113 3.66 5.92 -0.86
C GLU A 113 3.88 5.40 0.55
N ASP A 114 4.60 4.28 0.64
CA ASP A 114 5.11 3.83 1.93
C ASP A 114 6.45 4.54 2.23
N PRO A 115 7.04 4.33 3.43
CA PRO A 115 8.30 5.03 3.79
C PRO A 115 9.48 4.72 2.88
N SER A 116 9.44 3.63 2.13
CA SER A 116 10.51 3.26 1.19
C SER A 116 10.26 3.80 -0.22
N GLY A 117 9.15 4.51 -0.44
CA GLY A 117 8.80 5.05 -1.75
C GLY A 117 8.02 4.08 -2.62
N ASN A 118 7.60 2.93 -2.11
CA ASN A 118 6.76 2.01 -2.86
C ASN A 118 5.39 2.65 -3.10
N LEU A 119 4.89 2.54 -4.34
CA LEU A 119 3.61 3.12 -4.70
C LEU A 119 2.47 2.16 -4.38
N LEU A 120 1.56 2.63 -3.55
CA LEU A 120 0.38 1.89 -3.08
C LEU A 120 -0.88 2.59 -3.56
N SER A 121 -2.00 1.87 -3.61
CA SER A 121 -3.26 2.47 -4.03
C SER A 121 -4.45 1.93 -3.26
N ILE A 122 -5.49 2.75 -3.21
CA ILE A 122 -6.84 2.29 -2.87
C ILE A 122 -7.73 2.56 -4.07
N ASP A 123 -8.66 1.66 -4.32
CA ASP A 123 -9.61 1.85 -5.41
C ASP A 123 -11.03 1.46 -5.01
N HIS A 124 -11.99 2.00 -5.76
CA HIS A 124 -13.39 1.62 -5.65
C HIS A 124 -13.88 1.24 -7.04
N GLN A 125 -14.28 -0.01 -7.20
CA GLN A 125 -14.80 -0.53 -8.46
C GLN A 125 -16.22 0.01 -8.69
N ALA A 126 -16.45 0.49 -9.89
CA ALA A 126 -17.77 1.00 -10.28
C ALA A 126 -18.80 -0.12 -10.39
#